data_aa2d963ffe28722ef0033e8501bd3ada
#
_entry.id   aa2d963ffe28722ef0033e8501bd3ada
#
_cell.length_a   1.000
_cell.length_b   1.000
_cell.length_c   1.000
_cell.angle_alpha   90.00
_cell.angle_beta   90.00
_cell.angle_gamma   90.00
#
_symmetry.space_group_name_H-M   'P 1'
#
loop_
_entity.id
_entity.type
_entity.pdbx_description
1 polymer ?
#
loop_
_entity_poly.entity_id
_entity_poly.type
_entity_poly.pdbx_seq_one_letter_code
_entity_poly.pdbx_strand_id
1 'polypeptide(L)'
;MLITDKLLLSYQRCNLRAFLDTCGDWKQLDPPSDFLLKLMRDSAAYQQQVLEHETYQQPYYPRGDWEAGAIATLSLMQQGVDRIYRGVLIQGELGQTNDKLTSLVGIDGQYFSDMGEVSQTNIHLSSSTPHSSNITLVSRPHLLIKQPGQSKFGDWSYVTADIWLSKRPKLDYQIIAAFHARILATVQGKIPESAWLMLRKKGFWEVNLDQRNPQMFEILDRCIQMIENLDKPEVFISRQKCNLCGWYTTCHGEAESIKHLSLLPGVTAGRYARLKTLEITDVESLANANSELLADYPEFPDRVAFDVVRQAQSHLLNQPLLREEGRRKKEEGRREEGRHDTDFDTDTRIKDREEGRSENLEELNSSEIVPDIVDNILNDIAVEEVKIRENKPAAPAKPAPILRSKPIPYSQSVFLSVAPIELYFDIEAEPEMNLDYLHGVLVVDRYNKTEKFHGFLAESAAEEGAIWEQFLELMWAYPIAPIFHFCDYEVKTFKRLAKLYHTPAYLWKPVLKRFVDIHKQVTQQAIMPVESYALKPIARWLGFDWRDAKANGAQCVCWYDDWLKTGDRSILEAIVRYNEDDCRATYVVKDWLTNFLLNQKQ
;
A
#
# COMPACT_ATOMS: atom_id res chain seq x y z
N MET A 1 -3.62 -14.06 29.96
CA MET A 1 -3.10 -13.62 28.63
C MET A 1 -3.63 -12.23 28.31
N LEU A 2 -2.81 -11.34 27.74
CA LEU A 2 -3.18 -9.96 27.43
C LEU A 2 -3.39 -9.77 25.91
N ILE A 3 -4.58 -9.37 25.50
CA ILE A 3 -4.93 -9.01 24.11
C ILE A 3 -5.18 -7.51 24.04
N THR A 4 -4.39 -6.80 23.25
CA THR A 4 -4.53 -5.36 23.04
C THR A 4 -5.13 -5.05 21.67
N ASP A 5 -5.69 -3.85 21.51
CA ASP A 5 -6.12 -3.30 20.23
C ASP A 5 -4.99 -3.34 19.17
N LYS A 6 -3.75 -3.06 19.57
CA LYS A 6 -2.56 -3.15 18.70
C LYS A 6 -2.28 -4.58 18.24
N LEU A 7 -2.38 -5.55 19.15
CA LEU A 7 -2.18 -6.96 18.81
C LEU A 7 -3.26 -7.44 17.84
N LEU A 8 -4.51 -7.06 18.09
CA LEU A 8 -5.62 -7.39 17.20
C LEU A 8 -5.47 -6.75 15.82
N LEU A 9 -4.98 -5.51 15.75
CA LEU A 9 -4.64 -4.83 14.49
C LEU A 9 -3.49 -5.55 13.77
N SER A 10 -2.42 -5.93 14.49
CA SER A 10 -1.32 -6.72 13.93
C SER A 10 -1.82 -8.05 13.38
N TYR A 11 -2.71 -8.74 14.09
CA TYR A 11 -3.29 -10.02 13.66
C TYR A 11 -4.08 -9.90 12.35
N GLN A 12 -4.91 -8.88 12.20
CA GLN A 12 -5.67 -8.64 10.97
C GLN A 12 -4.77 -8.41 9.76
N ARG A 13 -3.63 -7.78 9.96
CA ARG A 13 -2.66 -7.49 8.89
C ARG A 13 -1.78 -8.69 8.57
N CYS A 14 -1.32 -9.40 9.60
CA CYS A 14 -0.49 -10.59 9.50
C CYS A 14 -0.52 -11.36 10.82
N ASN A 15 -1.11 -12.56 10.83
CA ASN A 15 -1.18 -13.43 12.01
C ASN A 15 0.21 -13.86 12.50
N LEU A 16 1.16 -14.15 11.59
CA LEU A 16 2.54 -14.45 11.98
C LEU A 16 3.19 -13.27 12.72
N ARG A 17 2.96 -12.03 12.27
CA ARG A 17 3.43 -10.84 12.99
C ARG A 17 2.86 -10.78 14.41
N ALA A 18 1.54 -10.97 14.57
CA ALA A 18 0.92 -10.97 15.89
C ALA A 18 1.47 -12.08 16.80
N PHE A 19 1.73 -13.25 16.24
CA PHE A 19 2.39 -14.34 16.95
C PHE A 19 3.81 -13.96 17.39
N LEU A 20 4.63 -13.40 16.48
CA LEU A 20 6.00 -12.98 16.78
C LEU A 20 6.05 -11.78 17.74
N ASP A 21 5.09 -10.85 17.65
CA ASP A 21 4.94 -9.73 18.60
C ASP A 21 4.68 -10.23 20.06
N THR A 22 4.18 -11.45 20.22
CA THR A 22 3.82 -12.03 21.53
C THR A 22 4.81 -13.10 21.99
N CYS A 23 5.24 -13.98 21.08
CA CYS A 23 6.01 -15.19 21.38
C CYS A 23 7.42 -15.18 20.74
N GLY A 24 7.74 -14.21 19.88
CA GLY A 24 9.00 -14.14 19.16
C GLY A 24 10.18 -13.64 20.01
N ASP A 25 11.39 -13.89 19.53
CA ASP A 25 12.60 -13.32 20.11
C ASP A 25 12.79 -11.86 19.65
N TRP A 26 12.50 -10.91 20.50
CA TRP A 26 12.59 -9.47 20.23
C TRP A 26 13.99 -8.97 19.81
N LYS A 27 15.04 -9.78 20.01
CA LYS A 27 16.39 -9.47 19.52
C LYS A 27 16.49 -9.59 18.00
N GLN A 28 15.56 -10.29 17.38
CA GLN A 28 15.47 -10.47 15.93
C GLN A 28 14.58 -9.42 15.26
N LEU A 29 14.01 -8.50 16.03
CA LEU A 29 13.18 -7.42 15.48
C LEU A 29 14.05 -6.40 14.74
N ASP A 30 13.74 -6.16 13.48
CA ASP A 30 14.38 -5.13 12.68
C ASP A 30 14.16 -3.73 13.29
N PRO A 31 15.16 -2.84 13.24
CA PRO A 31 14.95 -1.45 13.63
C PRO A 31 13.95 -0.80 12.67
N PRO A 32 13.09 0.13 13.16
CA PRO A 32 12.15 0.83 12.30
C PRO A 32 12.91 1.63 11.23
N SER A 33 12.45 1.54 9.98
CA SER A 33 13.00 2.37 8.90
C SER A 33 12.68 3.86 9.13
N ASP A 34 13.51 4.74 8.55
CA ASP A 34 13.29 6.20 8.62
C ASP A 34 11.91 6.58 8.10
N PHE A 35 11.44 5.89 7.06
CA PHE A 35 10.11 6.11 6.51
C PHE A 35 8.99 5.69 7.49
N LEU A 36 9.14 4.57 8.19
CA LEU A 36 8.19 4.18 9.24
C LEU A 36 8.20 5.21 10.38
N LEU A 37 9.37 5.71 10.77
CA LEU A 37 9.49 6.77 11.79
C LEU A 37 8.83 8.08 11.32
N LYS A 38 8.99 8.47 10.03
CA LYS A 38 8.28 9.61 9.44
C LYS A 38 6.76 9.41 9.53
N LEU A 39 6.24 8.27 9.08
CA LEU A 39 4.79 7.98 9.15
C LEU A 39 4.25 8.02 10.59
N MET A 40 5.02 7.59 11.58
CA MET A 40 4.64 7.68 12.98
C MET A 40 4.60 9.14 13.47
N ARG A 41 5.57 9.98 13.06
CA ARG A 41 5.58 11.42 13.37
C ARG A 41 4.39 12.12 12.71
N ASP A 42 4.13 11.86 11.43
CA ASP A 42 3.03 12.46 10.68
C ASP A 42 1.66 12.06 11.28
N SER A 43 1.51 10.80 11.69
CA SER A 43 0.30 10.34 12.39
C SER A 43 0.11 11.04 13.74
N ALA A 44 1.20 11.23 14.50
CA ALA A 44 1.14 11.94 15.78
C ALA A 44 0.81 13.44 15.57
N ALA A 45 1.42 14.08 14.57
CA ALA A 45 1.13 15.48 14.22
C ALA A 45 -0.33 15.66 13.80
N TYR A 46 -0.87 14.74 12.98
CA TYR A 46 -2.28 14.77 12.60
C TYR A 46 -3.22 14.60 13.81
N GLN A 47 -2.89 13.68 14.74
CA GLN A 47 -3.66 13.57 15.98
C GLN A 47 -3.67 14.86 16.78
N GLN A 48 -2.52 15.54 16.90
CA GLN A 48 -2.43 16.85 17.57
C GLN A 48 -3.25 17.91 16.86
N GLN A 49 -3.17 18.00 15.53
CA GLN A 49 -3.95 18.92 14.72
C GLN A 49 -5.47 18.75 14.94
N VAL A 50 -5.95 17.50 14.98
CA VAL A 50 -7.37 17.21 15.23
C VAL A 50 -7.79 17.66 16.63
N LEU A 51 -6.86 17.61 17.60
CA LEU A 51 -7.13 17.94 19.01
C LEU A 51 -6.86 19.40 19.36
N GLU A 52 -6.26 20.19 18.47
CA GLU A 52 -5.78 21.56 18.76
C GLU A 52 -6.90 22.50 19.24
N HIS A 53 -8.11 22.30 18.73
CA HIS A 53 -9.28 23.12 19.09
C HIS A 53 -10.24 22.42 20.06
N GLU A 54 -9.85 21.28 20.62
CA GLU A 54 -10.69 20.44 21.46
C GLU A 54 -10.23 20.49 22.92
N THR A 55 -11.15 20.67 23.84
CA THR A 55 -10.85 20.53 25.28
C THR A 55 -10.97 19.08 25.67
N TYR A 56 -9.89 18.50 26.16
CA TYR A 56 -9.84 17.10 26.61
C TYR A 56 -9.01 16.94 27.88
N GLN A 57 -9.23 15.81 28.58
CA GLN A 57 -8.36 15.36 29.66
C GLN A 57 -7.72 14.03 29.28
N GLN A 58 -6.52 13.79 29.80
CA GLN A 58 -5.80 12.53 29.58
C GLN A 58 -5.55 11.86 30.93
N PRO A 59 -5.85 10.54 31.09
CA PRO A 59 -5.51 9.83 32.31
C PRO A 59 -4.00 9.78 32.50
N TYR A 60 -3.54 10.07 33.70
CA TYR A 60 -2.13 9.97 34.07
C TYR A 60 -1.86 8.65 34.76
N TYR A 61 -0.92 7.85 34.22
CA TYR A 61 -0.49 6.57 34.77
C TYR A 61 0.92 6.19 34.29
N PRO A 62 1.67 5.33 35.03
CA PRO A 62 2.96 4.83 34.59
C PRO A 62 2.87 4.05 33.28
N ARG A 63 3.88 4.21 32.42
CA ARG A 63 3.90 3.51 31.12
C ARG A 63 3.88 2.00 31.31
N GLY A 64 2.91 1.33 30.68
CA GLY A 64 2.74 -0.14 30.75
C GLY A 64 1.85 -0.61 31.90
N ASP A 65 1.51 0.26 32.85
CA ASP A 65 0.56 -0.04 33.92
C ASP A 65 -0.88 0.19 33.45
N TRP A 66 -1.42 -0.84 32.78
CA TRP A 66 -2.77 -0.79 32.20
C TRP A 66 -3.85 -0.66 33.25
N GLU A 67 -3.65 -1.24 34.45
CA GLU A 67 -4.60 -1.19 35.56
C GLU A 67 -4.72 0.23 36.11
N ALA A 68 -3.60 0.87 36.42
CA ALA A 68 -3.59 2.27 36.84
C ALA A 68 -4.19 3.17 35.78
N GLY A 69 -3.94 2.88 34.49
CA GLY A 69 -4.53 3.58 33.36
C GLY A 69 -6.06 3.44 33.31
N ALA A 70 -6.58 2.25 33.52
CA ALA A 70 -8.03 1.99 33.54
C ALA A 70 -8.72 2.67 34.74
N ILE A 71 -8.12 2.63 35.93
CA ILE A 71 -8.62 3.32 37.13
C ILE A 71 -8.67 4.84 36.89
N ALA A 72 -7.61 5.42 36.34
CA ALA A 72 -7.56 6.84 36.03
C ALA A 72 -8.61 7.23 34.98
N THR A 73 -8.79 6.40 33.94
CA THR A 73 -9.82 6.61 32.92
C THR A 73 -11.21 6.54 33.51
N LEU A 74 -11.50 5.52 34.33
CA LEU A 74 -12.79 5.35 34.98
C LEU A 74 -13.14 6.55 35.87
N SER A 75 -12.17 7.09 36.61
CA SER A 75 -12.33 8.32 37.41
C SER A 75 -12.77 9.51 36.56
N LEU A 76 -12.15 9.72 35.39
CA LEU A 76 -12.55 10.79 34.46
C LEU A 76 -13.95 10.58 33.88
N MET A 77 -14.32 9.31 33.58
CA MET A 77 -15.65 8.97 33.08
C MET A 77 -16.73 9.21 34.15
N GLN A 78 -16.46 8.89 35.42
CA GLN A 78 -17.36 9.15 36.55
C GLN A 78 -17.54 10.64 36.82
N GLN A 79 -16.53 11.46 36.59
CA GLN A 79 -16.59 12.92 36.66
C GLN A 79 -17.37 13.54 35.49
N GLY A 80 -17.71 12.74 34.47
CA GLY A 80 -18.43 13.22 33.29
C GLY A 80 -17.60 14.14 32.39
N VAL A 81 -16.29 13.91 32.30
CA VAL A 81 -15.40 14.68 31.41
C VAL A 81 -15.85 14.53 29.96
N ASP A 82 -16.01 15.63 29.24
CA ASP A 82 -16.60 15.64 27.90
C ASP A 82 -15.78 14.86 26.88
N ARG A 83 -14.43 14.95 26.92
CA ARG A 83 -13.51 14.21 26.05
C ARG A 83 -12.32 13.68 26.85
N ILE A 84 -12.06 12.38 26.73
CA ILE A 84 -10.92 11.72 27.38
C ILE A 84 -10.00 11.20 26.27
N TYR A 85 -8.77 11.74 26.18
CA TYR A 85 -7.78 11.35 25.21
C TYR A 85 -6.95 10.19 25.71
N ARG A 86 -6.79 9.14 24.88
CA ARG A 86 -6.04 7.90 25.19
C ARG A 86 -6.46 7.23 26.49
N GLY A 87 -7.76 7.22 26.75
CA GLY A 87 -8.32 6.44 27.84
C GLY A 87 -8.01 4.96 27.72
N VAL A 88 -7.78 4.28 28.83
CA VAL A 88 -7.57 2.82 28.91
C VAL A 88 -8.84 2.15 29.40
N LEU A 89 -9.32 1.14 28.65
CA LEU A 89 -10.48 0.32 29.00
C LEU A 89 -10.03 -1.13 29.11
N ILE A 90 -10.52 -1.85 30.14
CA ILE A 90 -10.15 -3.26 30.38
C ILE A 90 -11.41 -4.10 30.56
N GLN A 91 -11.38 -5.31 30.00
CA GLN A 91 -12.34 -6.38 30.23
C GLN A 91 -11.60 -7.66 30.61
N GLY A 92 -11.95 -8.28 31.74
CA GLY A 92 -11.32 -9.50 32.29
C GLY A 92 -10.45 -9.23 33.52
N GLU A 93 -9.83 -10.28 34.08
CA GLU A 93 -9.04 -10.22 35.30
C GLU A 93 -7.56 -9.92 34.99
N LEU A 94 -7.01 -8.84 35.53
CA LEU A 94 -5.58 -8.66 35.71
C LEU A 94 -5.20 -9.27 37.05
N GLY A 95 -4.40 -10.34 37.06
CA GLY A 95 -4.18 -11.23 38.22
C GLY A 95 -3.99 -10.55 39.58
N GLN A 96 -4.57 -11.13 40.62
CA GLN A 96 -4.50 -10.85 42.08
C GLN A 96 -4.85 -9.43 42.60
N THR A 97 -5.22 -8.45 41.76
CA THR A 97 -5.61 -7.09 42.22
C THR A 97 -7.08 -6.77 41.99
N ASN A 98 -7.90 -7.78 41.78
CA ASN A 98 -9.33 -7.69 41.40
C ASN A 98 -10.23 -6.95 42.39
N ASP A 99 -9.91 -6.96 43.69
CA ASP A 99 -10.77 -6.36 44.72
C ASP A 99 -10.96 -4.85 44.54
N LYS A 100 -10.01 -4.14 43.95
CA LYS A 100 -10.13 -2.70 43.72
C LYS A 100 -10.91 -2.33 42.45
N LEU A 101 -10.74 -3.07 41.35
CA LEU A 101 -11.50 -2.83 40.12
C LEU A 101 -12.94 -3.30 40.23
N THR A 102 -13.18 -4.47 40.83
CA THR A 102 -14.52 -5.01 41.12
C THR A 102 -15.28 -4.16 42.10
N SER A 103 -14.64 -3.64 43.15
CA SER A 103 -15.28 -2.75 44.13
C SER A 103 -15.60 -1.36 43.53
N LEU A 104 -14.81 -0.87 42.58
CA LEU A 104 -15.07 0.41 41.86
C LEU A 104 -16.09 0.26 40.73
N VAL A 105 -16.21 -0.93 40.12
CA VAL A 105 -17.08 -1.18 38.95
C VAL A 105 -18.38 -1.85 39.30
N GLY A 106 -18.53 -2.41 40.53
CA GLY A 106 -19.78 -3.02 41.01
C GLY A 106 -20.29 -4.11 40.08
N ILE A 107 -19.44 -5.07 39.64
CA ILE A 107 -19.85 -6.17 38.79
C ILE A 107 -20.36 -7.32 39.66
N ASP A 108 -21.55 -7.18 40.21
CA ASP A 108 -22.35 -8.32 40.55
C ASP A 108 -23.05 -8.80 39.30
N GLY A 109 -22.87 -10.09 38.96
CA GLY A 109 -23.37 -10.70 37.72
C GLY A 109 -24.91 -10.79 37.60
N GLN A 110 -25.66 -10.03 38.38
CA GLN A 110 -27.12 -9.97 38.41
C GLN A 110 -27.75 -8.89 37.52
N TYR A 111 -26.96 -7.97 36.95
CA TYR A 111 -27.51 -6.82 36.21
C TYR A 111 -28.02 -7.14 34.80
N PHE A 112 -27.80 -8.35 34.28
CA PHE A 112 -28.30 -8.76 32.96
C PHE A 112 -29.66 -9.43 32.95
N SER A 113 -30.25 -9.73 34.14
CA SER A 113 -31.56 -10.42 34.25
C SER A 113 -32.76 -9.47 34.29
N ASP A 114 -32.58 -8.19 34.62
CA ASP A 114 -33.67 -7.22 34.86
C ASP A 114 -33.92 -6.20 33.74
N MET A 115 -33.19 -6.26 32.63
CA MET A 115 -33.54 -5.47 31.45
C MET A 115 -34.55 -6.26 30.61
N GLY A 116 -35.85 -5.91 30.78
CA GLY A 116 -36.97 -6.51 30.07
C GLY A 116 -36.76 -6.67 28.59
N GLU A 117 -37.26 -7.77 28.08
CA GLU A 117 -37.45 -8.20 26.69
C GLU A 117 -37.10 -7.21 25.60
N VAL A 118 -35.80 -6.99 25.36
CA VAL A 118 -35.26 -6.68 24.07
C VAL A 118 -34.91 -8.01 23.44
N SER A 119 -35.52 -8.28 22.29
CA SER A 119 -35.41 -9.49 21.48
C SER A 119 -34.03 -10.15 21.63
N GLN A 120 -34.01 -11.28 22.33
CA GLN A 120 -32.82 -12.12 22.52
C GLN A 120 -32.43 -12.74 21.18
N THR A 121 -31.70 -12.01 20.34
CA THR A 121 -30.70 -12.68 19.54
C THR A 121 -29.59 -13.03 20.51
N ASN A 122 -29.66 -14.24 21.04
CA ASN A 122 -28.62 -14.90 21.80
C ASN A 122 -27.34 -14.86 20.98
N ILE A 123 -26.48 -13.85 21.22
CA ILE A 123 -25.09 -13.92 20.84
C ILE A 123 -24.41 -14.79 21.89
N HIS A 124 -24.72 -16.09 21.83
CA HIS A 124 -23.84 -17.09 22.40
C HIS A 124 -22.52 -16.96 21.63
N LEU A 125 -21.45 -16.51 22.28
CA LEU A 125 -20.17 -17.13 22.03
C LEU A 125 -20.48 -18.62 22.10
N SER A 126 -20.44 -19.32 20.96
CA SER A 126 -20.61 -20.77 20.93
C SER A 126 -19.42 -21.36 21.66
N SER A 127 -19.57 -21.47 22.98
CA SER A 127 -18.61 -22.10 23.88
C SER A 127 -18.63 -23.60 23.61
N SER A 128 -17.94 -24.05 22.61
CA SER A 128 -17.58 -25.44 22.42
C SER A 128 -16.19 -25.81 22.97
N THR A 129 -15.46 -24.82 23.57
CA THR A 129 -14.23 -25.08 24.34
C THR A 129 -14.24 -24.23 25.61
N PRO A 130 -13.88 -24.78 26.78
CA PRO A 130 -13.70 -23.99 28.00
C PRO A 130 -12.45 -23.11 27.80
N HIS A 131 -12.62 -21.85 27.36
CA HIS A 131 -11.54 -20.89 27.40
C HIS A 131 -11.09 -20.72 28.85
N SER A 132 -9.78 -20.81 29.07
CA SER A 132 -9.20 -20.63 30.39
C SER A 132 -9.57 -19.23 30.91
N SER A 133 -9.87 -19.12 32.19
CA SER A 133 -10.39 -17.94 32.92
C SER A 133 -9.42 -16.75 33.00
N ASN A 134 -8.36 -16.68 32.18
CA ASN A 134 -7.24 -15.75 32.33
C ASN A 134 -6.98 -14.85 31.10
N ILE A 135 -8.03 -14.47 30.32
CA ILE A 135 -7.85 -13.55 29.18
C ILE A 135 -8.27 -12.15 29.59
N THR A 136 -7.33 -11.20 29.45
CA THR A 136 -7.58 -9.78 29.67
C THR A 136 -7.53 -9.03 28.34
N LEU A 137 -8.61 -8.33 28.01
CA LEU A 137 -8.70 -7.46 26.83
C LEU A 137 -8.41 -6.03 27.24
N VAL A 138 -7.48 -5.37 26.55
CA VAL A 138 -7.12 -3.97 26.78
C VAL A 138 -7.36 -3.18 25.51
N SER A 139 -8.11 -2.10 25.64
CA SER A 139 -8.55 -1.20 24.59
C SER A 139 -8.08 0.22 24.91
N ARG A 140 -7.51 0.91 23.93
CA ARG A 140 -7.05 2.28 24.10
C ARG A 140 -7.46 3.16 22.91
N PRO A 141 -8.77 3.51 22.82
CA PRO A 141 -9.25 4.41 21.79
C PRO A 141 -8.55 5.78 21.89
N HIS A 142 -8.42 6.48 20.74
CA HIS A 142 -7.83 7.82 20.75
C HIS A 142 -8.68 8.78 21.58
N LEU A 143 -10.01 8.69 21.49
CA LEU A 143 -10.93 9.52 22.27
C LEU A 143 -12.10 8.68 22.82
N LEU A 144 -12.51 9.00 24.05
CA LEU A 144 -13.83 8.71 24.58
C LEU A 144 -14.60 10.04 24.59
N ILE A 145 -15.75 10.08 23.93
CA ILE A 145 -16.57 11.28 23.77
C ILE A 145 -17.88 11.09 24.51
N LYS A 146 -18.17 11.98 25.47
CA LYS A 146 -19.39 11.96 26.25
C LYS A 146 -20.62 12.24 25.39
N GLN A 147 -21.66 11.49 25.62
CA GLN A 147 -22.96 11.61 24.98
C GLN A 147 -24.08 11.61 26.01
N PRO A 148 -25.22 12.27 25.78
CA PRO A 148 -26.41 12.13 26.61
C PRO A 148 -26.91 10.67 26.63
N GLY A 149 -27.39 10.21 27.77
CA GLY A 149 -28.01 8.88 27.87
C GLY A 149 -27.61 8.12 29.13
N GLN A 150 -28.49 7.23 29.60
CA GLN A 150 -28.30 6.48 30.84
C GLN A 150 -27.16 5.46 30.74
N SER A 151 -26.28 5.46 31.74
CA SER A 151 -25.21 4.47 31.92
C SER A 151 -24.96 4.25 33.42
N LYS A 152 -23.94 3.46 33.79
CA LYS A 152 -23.50 3.32 35.20
C LYS A 152 -23.03 4.66 35.81
N PHE A 153 -22.73 5.66 34.99
CA PHE A 153 -22.22 6.95 35.44
C PHE A 153 -23.32 7.99 35.69
N GLY A 154 -24.57 7.71 35.30
CA GLY A 154 -25.71 8.62 35.40
C GLY A 154 -26.32 8.93 34.02
N ASP A 155 -26.69 10.20 33.80
CA ASP A 155 -27.40 10.67 32.60
C ASP A 155 -26.47 10.85 31.36
N TRP A 156 -25.30 10.27 31.36
CA TRP A 156 -24.37 10.28 30.26
C TRP A 156 -23.73 8.92 30.01
N SER A 157 -23.29 8.71 28.80
CA SER A 157 -22.50 7.56 28.36
C SER A 157 -21.36 8.06 27.47
N TYR A 158 -20.49 7.17 27.01
CA TYR A 158 -19.39 7.48 26.13
C TYR A 158 -19.49 6.67 24.84
N VAL A 159 -18.95 7.23 23.76
CA VAL A 159 -18.65 6.57 22.50
C VAL A 159 -17.16 6.67 22.23
N THR A 160 -16.63 5.74 21.41
CA THR A 160 -15.21 5.73 21.02
C THR A 160 -15.01 6.45 19.70
N ALA A 161 -13.88 7.16 19.57
CA ALA A 161 -13.45 7.71 18.30
C ALA A 161 -11.94 7.52 18.11
N ASP A 162 -11.55 7.07 16.92
CA ASP A 162 -10.17 6.82 16.55
C ASP A 162 -9.71 7.78 15.46
N ILE A 163 -8.53 8.39 15.66
CA ILE A 163 -7.94 9.35 14.74
C ILE A 163 -6.91 8.61 13.86
N TRP A 164 -7.18 8.55 12.56
CA TRP A 164 -6.32 7.88 11.59
C TRP A 164 -5.88 8.83 10.49
N LEU A 165 -4.59 8.81 10.15
CA LEU A 165 -4.02 9.57 9.04
C LEU A 165 -4.61 9.17 7.68
N SER A 166 -5.25 8.01 7.59
CA SER A 166 -5.90 7.49 6.39
C SER A 166 -7.10 8.34 5.96
N LYS A 167 -7.37 8.37 4.64
CA LYS A 167 -8.54 9.03 4.06
C LYS A 167 -9.75 8.10 3.90
N ARG A 168 -9.51 6.78 4.00
CA ARG A 168 -10.56 5.76 3.80
C ARG A 168 -10.82 5.03 5.11
N PRO A 169 -12.08 4.66 5.40
CA PRO A 169 -12.43 3.85 6.56
C PRO A 169 -12.07 2.38 6.29
N LYS A 170 -10.78 2.04 6.39
CA LYS A 170 -10.30 0.68 6.15
C LYS A 170 -10.97 -0.32 7.08
N LEU A 171 -11.14 -1.57 6.62
CA LEU A 171 -11.83 -2.62 7.38
C LEU A 171 -11.13 -2.89 8.72
N ASP A 172 -9.80 -2.96 8.74
CA ASP A 172 -9.02 -3.19 9.96
C ASP A 172 -9.28 -2.10 11.03
N TYR A 173 -9.44 -0.83 10.63
CA TYR A 173 -9.79 0.25 11.56
C TYR A 173 -11.22 0.13 12.09
N GLN A 174 -12.18 -0.28 11.24
CA GLN A 174 -13.56 -0.49 11.66
C GLN A 174 -13.68 -1.65 12.66
N ILE A 175 -12.91 -2.72 12.48
CA ILE A 175 -12.84 -3.84 13.43
C ILE A 175 -12.26 -3.40 14.78
N ILE A 176 -11.22 -2.55 14.77
CA ILE A 176 -10.66 -2.00 16.02
C ILE A 176 -11.66 -1.07 16.72
N ALA A 177 -12.39 -0.24 15.97
CA ALA A 177 -13.45 0.59 16.56
C ALA A 177 -14.57 -0.27 17.20
N ALA A 178 -14.95 -1.39 16.57
CA ALA A 178 -15.90 -2.34 17.15
C ALA A 178 -15.34 -3.00 18.43
N PHE A 179 -14.05 -3.36 18.46
CA PHE A 179 -13.37 -3.87 19.64
C PHE A 179 -13.38 -2.85 20.78
N HIS A 180 -13.07 -1.58 20.51
CA HIS A 180 -13.15 -0.50 21.50
C HIS A 180 -14.58 -0.32 22.04
N ALA A 181 -15.57 -0.28 21.16
CA ALA A 181 -16.98 -0.13 21.54
C ALA A 181 -17.44 -1.29 22.41
N ARG A 182 -16.99 -2.52 22.13
CA ARG A 182 -17.35 -3.72 22.92
C ARG A 182 -16.82 -3.65 24.34
N ILE A 183 -15.54 -3.28 24.52
CA ILE A 183 -14.95 -3.16 25.86
C ILE A 183 -15.57 -1.98 26.61
N LEU A 184 -15.82 -0.86 25.93
CA LEU A 184 -16.50 0.29 26.52
C LEU A 184 -17.89 -0.09 27.03
N ALA A 185 -18.63 -0.94 26.30
CA ALA A 185 -19.95 -1.42 26.72
C ALA A 185 -19.91 -2.12 28.09
N THR A 186 -18.87 -2.92 28.35
CA THR A 186 -18.71 -3.60 29.66
C THR A 186 -18.36 -2.61 30.76
N VAL A 187 -17.50 -1.63 30.48
CA VAL A 187 -17.06 -0.62 31.45
C VAL A 187 -18.20 0.29 31.85
N GLN A 188 -19.02 0.78 30.92
CA GLN A 188 -20.10 1.74 31.20
C GLN A 188 -21.48 1.11 31.45
N GLY A 189 -21.64 -0.22 31.26
CA GLY A 189 -22.89 -0.92 31.40
C GLY A 189 -23.97 -0.54 30.38
N LYS A 190 -23.57 0.04 29.26
CA LYS A 190 -24.43 0.44 28.13
C LYS A 190 -23.70 0.20 26.82
N ILE A 191 -24.37 -0.42 25.85
CA ILE A 191 -23.83 -0.59 24.50
C ILE A 191 -23.76 0.80 23.84
N PRO A 192 -22.58 1.24 23.34
CA PRO A 192 -22.46 2.48 22.57
C PRO A 192 -23.33 2.43 21.32
N GLU A 193 -24.02 3.53 21.03
CA GLU A 193 -24.86 3.63 19.82
C GLU A 193 -24.01 3.68 18.55
N SER A 194 -22.78 4.20 18.66
CA SER A 194 -21.86 4.35 17.53
C SER A 194 -20.40 4.24 17.97
N ALA A 195 -19.51 4.01 17.01
CA ALA A 195 -18.08 4.22 17.12
C ALA A 195 -17.61 5.01 15.89
N TRP A 196 -16.61 5.86 16.06
CA TRP A 196 -16.22 6.84 15.04
C TRP A 196 -14.79 6.67 14.59
N LEU A 197 -14.55 6.87 13.29
CA LEU A 197 -13.22 7.08 12.73
C LEU A 197 -13.10 8.54 12.29
N MET A 198 -12.08 9.25 12.77
CA MET A 198 -11.73 10.60 12.34
C MET A 198 -10.66 10.49 11.28
N LEU A 199 -11.04 10.76 10.03
CA LEU A 199 -10.23 10.53 8.84
C LEU A 199 -9.81 11.85 8.20
N ARG A 200 -8.62 11.90 7.61
CA ARG A 200 -7.98 13.13 7.08
C ARG A 200 -8.83 13.91 6.05
N LYS A 201 -9.64 13.24 5.23
CA LYS A 201 -10.50 13.91 4.21
C LYS A 201 -12.00 13.78 4.45
N LYS A 202 -12.41 12.72 5.11
CA LYS A 202 -13.84 12.44 5.32
C LYS A 202 -14.36 12.99 6.65
N GLY A 203 -13.48 13.54 7.50
CA GLY A 203 -13.86 13.93 8.84
C GLY A 203 -14.35 12.75 9.67
N PHE A 204 -15.48 12.90 10.35
CA PHE A 204 -16.11 11.84 11.14
C PHE A 204 -16.79 10.82 10.22
N TRP A 205 -16.42 9.55 10.42
CA TRP A 205 -17.03 8.40 9.77
C TRP A 205 -17.62 7.46 10.82
N GLU A 206 -18.91 7.21 10.77
CA GLU A 206 -19.58 6.30 11.67
C GLU A 206 -19.38 4.85 11.25
N VAL A 207 -19.01 4.01 12.22
CA VAL A 207 -18.80 2.57 12.02
C VAL A 207 -20.12 1.82 12.28
N ASN A 208 -20.55 1.03 11.32
CA ASN A 208 -21.70 0.14 11.51
C ASN A 208 -21.32 -1.03 12.44
N LEU A 209 -21.63 -0.89 13.73
CA LEU A 209 -21.28 -1.87 14.76
C LEU A 209 -22.00 -3.21 14.56
N ASP A 210 -23.26 -3.23 14.08
CA ASP A 210 -24.02 -4.46 13.83
C ASP A 210 -23.32 -5.33 12.78
N GLN A 211 -22.78 -4.69 11.75
CA GLN A 211 -22.04 -5.38 10.70
C GLN A 211 -20.64 -5.81 11.16
N ARG A 212 -19.97 -5.03 12.01
CA ARG A 212 -18.56 -5.27 12.39
C ARG A 212 -18.38 -6.15 13.62
N ASN A 213 -19.32 -6.15 14.55
CA ASN A 213 -19.22 -6.98 15.74
C ASN A 213 -19.04 -8.47 15.44
N PRO A 214 -19.84 -9.13 14.56
CA PRO A 214 -19.62 -10.55 14.26
C PRO A 214 -18.23 -10.84 13.71
N GLN A 215 -17.74 -9.97 12.79
CA GLN A 215 -16.41 -10.10 12.21
C GLN A 215 -15.31 -9.88 13.26
N MET A 216 -15.48 -8.91 14.14
CA MET A 216 -14.55 -8.63 15.22
C MET A 216 -14.45 -9.82 16.19
N PHE A 217 -15.58 -10.42 16.57
CA PHE A 217 -15.59 -11.61 17.46
C PHE A 217 -14.86 -12.79 16.82
N GLU A 218 -15.11 -13.07 15.55
CA GLU A 218 -14.43 -14.15 14.82
C GLU A 218 -12.91 -13.94 14.78
N ILE A 219 -12.48 -12.70 14.47
CA ILE A 219 -11.05 -12.35 14.42
C ILE A 219 -10.41 -12.43 15.79
N LEU A 220 -11.09 -11.94 16.83
CA LEU A 220 -10.63 -11.97 18.22
C LEU A 220 -10.48 -13.42 18.72
N ASP A 221 -11.48 -14.27 18.50
CA ASP A 221 -11.46 -15.67 18.88
C ASP A 221 -10.30 -16.44 18.24
N ARG A 222 -10.11 -16.28 16.92
CA ARG A 222 -8.97 -16.88 16.21
C ARG A 222 -7.62 -16.36 16.71
N CYS A 223 -7.52 -15.07 17.04
CA CYS A 223 -6.31 -14.49 17.60
C CYS A 223 -5.98 -15.09 18.98
N ILE A 224 -6.99 -15.25 19.82
CA ILE A 224 -6.89 -15.89 21.14
C ILE A 224 -6.41 -17.33 21.00
N GLN A 225 -7.10 -18.13 20.17
CA GLN A 225 -6.77 -19.55 19.95
C GLN A 225 -5.33 -19.72 19.44
N MET A 226 -4.90 -18.89 18.49
CA MET A 226 -3.53 -18.95 17.97
C MET A 226 -2.49 -18.76 19.07
N ILE A 227 -2.70 -17.81 19.98
CA ILE A 227 -1.74 -17.49 21.04
C ILE A 227 -1.80 -18.53 22.17
N GLU A 228 -3.00 -18.96 22.58
CA GLU A 228 -3.16 -19.97 23.63
C GLU A 228 -2.56 -21.32 23.26
N ASN A 229 -2.76 -21.74 22.01
CA ASN A 229 -2.24 -23.00 21.51
C ASN A 229 -0.76 -22.91 21.08
N LEU A 230 -0.18 -21.70 21.06
CA LEU A 230 1.16 -21.45 20.51
C LEU A 230 1.28 -21.91 19.05
N ASP A 231 0.20 -21.81 18.28
CA ASP A 231 0.13 -22.20 16.88
C ASP A 231 0.84 -21.16 16.01
N LYS A 232 2.15 -21.38 15.75
CA LYS A 232 2.92 -20.48 14.88
C LYS A 232 2.37 -20.53 13.45
N PRO A 233 1.84 -19.41 12.93
CA PRO A 233 1.41 -19.34 11.54
C PRO A 233 2.57 -19.57 10.58
N GLU A 234 2.27 -20.17 9.45
CA GLU A 234 3.22 -20.35 8.36
C GLU A 234 3.69 -18.99 7.81
N VAL A 235 4.97 -18.94 7.44
CA VAL A 235 5.51 -17.73 6.81
C VAL A 235 4.90 -17.52 5.43
N PHE A 236 4.50 -16.29 5.14
CA PHE A 236 4.07 -15.87 3.81
C PHE A 236 4.54 -14.44 3.54
N ILE A 237 5.45 -14.27 2.60
CA ILE A 237 5.97 -12.93 2.25
C ILE A 237 4.96 -12.22 1.35
N SER A 238 4.30 -11.20 1.89
CA SER A 238 3.44 -10.29 1.14
C SER A 238 4.17 -8.97 0.90
N ARG A 239 4.50 -8.68 -0.34
CA ARG A 239 5.30 -7.49 -0.69
C ARG A 239 4.69 -6.20 -0.17
N GLN A 240 3.36 -6.05 -0.25
CA GLN A 240 2.65 -4.87 0.22
C GLN A 240 2.63 -4.72 1.75
N LYS A 241 2.63 -5.84 2.49
CA LYS A 241 2.47 -5.81 3.95
C LYS A 241 3.80 -5.93 4.71
N CYS A 242 4.80 -6.57 4.11
CA CYS A 242 6.05 -6.89 4.79
C CYS A 242 7.10 -5.77 4.76
N ASN A 243 7.05 -4.84 3.78
CA ASN A 243 8.05 -3.78 3.60
C ASN A 243 8.28 -2.87 4.83
N LEU A 244 7.26 -2.69 5.69
CA LEU A 244 7.35 -1.89 6.91
C LEU A 244 7.19 -2.75 8.18
N CYS A 245 7.34 -4.06 8.05
CA CYS A 245 7.22 -4.99 9.16
C CYS A 245 8.58 -5.16 9.86
N GLY A 246 8.62 -4.99 11.18
CA GLY A 246 9.84 -5.20 11.97
C GLY A 246 10.31 -6.66 12.06
N TRP A 247 9.57 -7.61 11.51
CA TRP A 247 9.95 -9.03 11.42
C TRP A 247 10.37 -9.44 10.00
N TYR A 248 10.59 -8.46 9.11
CA TYR A 248 10.82 -8.76 7.69
C TYR A 248 12.06 -9.64 7.49
N THR A 249 13.20 -9.27 8.07
CA THR A 249 14.45 -10.03 7.91
C THR A 249 14.32 -11.47 8.40
N THR A 250 13.68 -11.67 9.55
CA THR A 250 13.44 -13.01 10.12
C THR A 250 12.50 -13.84 9.22
N CYS A 251 11.36 -13.26 8.84
CA CYS A 251 10.38 -13.95 8.00
C CYS A 251 10.91 -14.24 6.59
N HIS A 252 11.63 -13.29 5.97
CA HIS A 252 12.21 -13.46 4.65
C HIS A 252 13.30 -14.54 4.67
N GLY A 253 14.20 -14.51 5.66
CA GLY A 253 15.23 -15.56 5.81
C GLY A 253 14.65 -16.95 6.06
N GLU A 254 13.54 -17.07 6.81
CA GLU A 254 12.80 -18.33 6.94
C GLU A 254 12.24 -18.78 5.59
N ALA A 255 11.58 -17.87 4.85
CA ALA A 255 11.01 -18.17 3.54
C ALA A 255 12.08 -18.57 2.51
N GLU A 256 13.24 -17.91 2.50
CA GLU A 256 14.38 -18.28 1.65
C GLU A 256 14.92 -19.66 1.99
N SER A 257 15.09 -19.98 3.28
CA SER A 257 15.65 -21.25 3.73
C SER A 257 14.84 -22.47 3.27
N ILE A 258 13.51 -22.32 3.19
CA ILE A 258 12.58 -23.35 2.74
C ILE A 258 12.17 -23.20 1.26
N LYS A 259 12.73 -22.23 0.54
CA LYS A 259 12.36 -21.89 -0.85
C LYS A 259 10.84 -21.71 -1.02
N HIS A 260 10.24 -20.93 -0.11
CA HIS A 260 8.79 -20.77 -0.01
C HIS A 260 8.21 -20.12 -1.25
N LEU A 261 7.07 -20.62 -1.73
CA LEU A 261 6.42 -20.15 -2.96
C LEU A 261 6.01 -18.67 -2.94
N SER A 262 5.82 -18.06 -1.76
CA SER A 262 5.50 -16.63 -1.65
C SER A 262 6.60 -15.69 -2.15
N LEU A 263 7.84 -16.18 -2.31
CA LEU A 263 8.94 -15.42 -2.90
C LEU A 263 8.81 -15.30 -4.43
N LEU A 264 8.00 -16.14 -5.06
CA LEU A 264 7.80 -16.11 -6.51
C LEU A 264 6.78 -15.02 -6.90
N PRO A 265 7.07 -14.20 -7.91
CA PRO A 265 6.08 -13.31 -8.52
C PRO A 265 4.84 -14.08 -8.99
N GLY A 266 3.67 -13.52 -8.72
CA GLY A 266 2.40 -14.12 -9.14
C GLY A 266 1.82 -15.13 -8.15
N VAL A 267 2.53 -15.54 -7.09
CA VAL A 267 1.99 -16.40 -6.04
C VAL A 267 1.39 -15.52 -4.93
N THR A 268 0.09 -15.27 -5.02
CA THR A 268 -0.69 -14.58 -3.97
C THR A 268 -1.08 -15.54 -2.85
N ALA A 269 -1.54 -15.03 -1.70
CA ALA A 269 -1.98 -15.86 -0.58
C ALA A 269 -3.11 -16.83 -0.99
N GLY A 270 -4.07 -16.38 -1.81
CA GLY A 270 -5.15 -17.25 -2.32
C GLY A 270 -4.62 -18.35 -3.25
N ARG A 271 -3.69 -18.00 -4.15
CA ARG A 271 -3.03 -18.98 -5.03
C ARG A 271 -2.20 -19.98 -4.23
N TYR A 272 -1.45 -19.52 -3.25
CA TYR A 272 -0.69 -20.40 -2.37
C TYR A 272 -1.60 -21.37 -1.59
N ALA A 273 -2.71 -20.88 -1.04
CA ALA A 273 -3.68 -21.74 -0.36
C ALA A 273 -4.22 -22.83 -1.30
N ARG A 274 -4.50 -22.50 -2.56
CA ARG A 274 -4.91 -23.50 -3.57
C ARG A 274 -3.79 -24.47 -3.90
N LEU A 275 -2.56 -24.00 -4.16
CA LEU A 275 -1.40 -24.85 -4.42
C LEU A 275 -1.17 -25.86 -3.30
N LYS A 276 -1.30 -25.42 -2.06
CA LYS A 276 -1.17 -26.28 -0.87
C LYS A 276 -2.22 -27.39 -0.84
N THR A 277 -3.48 -27.12 -1.25
CA THR A 277 -4.51 -28.19 -1.37
C THR A 277 -4.23 -29.19 -2.49
N LEU A 278 -3.34 -28.84 -3.41
CA LEU A 278 -2.87 -29.72 -4.50
C LEU A 278 -1.51 -30.37 -4.20
N GLU A 279 -1.06 -30.27 -2.93
CA GLU A 279 0.24 -30.77 -2.47
C GLU A 279 1.46 -30.15 -3.20
N ILE A 280 1.28 -28.96 -3.81
CA ILE A 280 2.34 -28.17 -4.44
C ILE A 280 2.83 -27.15 -3.41
N THR A 281 3.93 -27.45 -2.71
CA THR A 281 4.37 -26.67 -1.54
C THR A 281 5.73 -26.00 -1.72
N ASP A 282 6.49 -26.35 -2.76
CA ASP A 282 7.83 -25.83 -3.06
C ASP A 282 8.00 -25.46 -4.54
N VAL A 283 9.10 -24.77 -4.84
CA VAL A 283 9.39 -24.27 -6.19
C VAL A 283 9.57 -25.40 -7.21
N GLU A 284 10.13 -26.54 -6.80
CA GLU A 284 10.36 -27.68 -7.70
C GLU A 284 9.05 -28.37 -8.09
N SER A 285 8.16 -28.61 -7.12
CA SER A 285 6.82 -29.16 -7.38
C SER A 285 5.98 -28.24 -8.27
N LEU A 286 6.06 -26.91 -8.06
CA LEU A 286 5.37 -25.94 -8.92
C LEU A 286 5.96 -25.88 -10.33
N ALA A 287 7.29 -25.95 -10.47
CA ALA A 287 7.93 -25.93 -11.79
C ALA A 287 7.58 -27.16 -12.66
N ASN A 288 7.27 -28.29 -12.02
CA ASN A 288 6.86 -29.53 -12.66
C ASN A 288 5.32 -29.67 -12.77
N ALA A 289 4.56 -28.73 -12.24
CA ALA A 289 3.10 -28.79 -12.27
C ALA A 289 2.55 -28.63 -13.69
N ASN A 290 1.42 -29.31 -13.95
CA ASN A 290 0.70 -29.15 -15.22
C ASN A 290 -0.12 -27.86 -15.19
N SER A 291 0.30 -26.85 -15.97
CA SER A 291 -0.38 -25.55 -16.04
C SER A 291 -1.81 -25.63 -16.59
N GLU A 292 -2.14 -26.61 -17.43
CA GLU A 292 -3.50 -26.79 -17.96
C GLU A 292 -4.46 -27.25 -16.85
N LEU A 293 -4.00 -28.17 -15.97
CA LEU A 293 -4.78 -28.60 -14.80
C LEU A 293 -4.91 -27.48 -13.75
N LEU A 294 -3.90 -26.66 -13.58
CA LEU A 294 -4.00 -25.50 -12.67
C LEU A 294 -4.99 -24.46 -13.19
N ALA A 295 -5.12 -24.29 -14.51
CA ALA A 295 -6.04 -23.34 -15.11
C ALA A 295 -7.52 -23.67 -14.89
N ASP A 296 -7.87 -24.90 -14.45
CA ASP A 296 -9.23 -25.29 -14.07
C ASP A 296 -9.69 -24.64 -12.75
N TYR A 297 -8.77 -24.06 -11.97
CA TYR A 297 -9.10 -23.41 -10.71
C TYR A 297 -9.27 -21.88 -10.89
N PRO A 298 -10.26 -21.27 -10.22
CA PRO A 298 -10.56 -19.85 -10.35
C PRO A 298 -9.38 -18.92 -9.99
N GLU A 299 -8.51 -19.38 -9.09
CA GLU A 299 -7.33 -18.63 -8.66
C GLU A 299 -6.24 -18.52 -9.74
N PHE A 300 -6.31 -19.36 -10.78
CA PHE A 300 -5.32 -19.47 -11.87
C PHE A 300 -5.97 -19.33 -13.26
N PRO A 301 -6.63 -18.21 -13.58
CA PRO A 301 -7.27 -18.07 -14.88
C PRO A 301 -6.22 -18.13 -16.01
N ASP A 302 -6.46 -18.99 -17.01
CA ASP A 302 -5.73 -19.12 -18.28
C ASP A 302 -4.20 -18.94 -18.18
N ARG A 303 -3.75 -17.71 -18.50
CA ARG A 303 -2.33 -17.35 -18.58
C ARG A 303 -1.62 -17.37 -17.22
N VAL A 304 -2.35 -17.12 -16.13
CA VAL A 304 -1.75 -17.06 -14.77
C VAL A 304 -1.19 -18.43 -14.36
N ALA A 305 -1.90 -19.52 -14.64
CA ALA A 305 -1.42 -20.88 -14.37
C ALA A 305 -0.09 -21.14 -15.09
N PHE A 306 -0.03 -20.79 -16.36
CA PHE A 306 1.19 -20.93 -17.17
C PHE A 306 2.32 -20.04 -16.64
N ASP A 307 2.02 -18.78 -16.34
CA ASP A 307 3.01 -17.81 -15.88
C ASP A 307 3.64 -18.19 -14.53
N VAL A 308 2.87 -18.71 -13.55
CA VAL A 308 3.43 -19.12 -12.25
C VAL A 308 4.30 -20.38 -12.36
N VAL A 309 3.93 -21.34 -13.20
CA VAL A 309 4.77 -22.53 -13.47
C VAL A 309 6.07 -22.10 -14.15
N ARG A 310 6.00 -21.25 -15.16
CA ARG A 310 7.19 -20.73 -15.86
C ARG A 310 8.05 -19.86 -14.93
N GLN A 311 7.45 -19.13 -13.99
CA GLN A 311 8.17 -18.37 -12.98
C GLN A 311 8.98 -19.29 -12.05
N ALA A 312 8.39 -20.41 -11.62
CA ALA A 312 9.10 -21.42 -10.84
C ALA A 312 10.25 -22.05 -11.65
N GLN A 313 10.02 -22.36 -12.92
CA GLN A 313 11.07 -22.88 -13.82
C GLN A 313 12.22 -21.89 -13.99
N SER A 314 11.92 -20.61 -14.26
CA SER A 314 12.93 -19.56 -14.37
C SER A 314 13.77 -19.44 -13.10
N HIS A 315 13.11 -19.49 -11.93
CA HIS A 315 13.77 -19.42 -10.63
C HIS A 315 14.70 -20.60 -10.36
N LEU A 316 14.25 -21.84 -10.66
CA LEU A 316 15.08 -23.05 -10.51
C LEU A 316 16.32 -23.03 -11.42
N LEU A 317 16.14 -22.59 -12.66
CA LEU A 317 17.22 -22.53 -13.64
C LEU A 317 18.14 -21.33 -13.43
N ASN A 318 17.71 -20.37 -12.62
CA ASN A 318 18.31 -19.03 -12.50
C ASN A 318 18.54 -18.39 -13.88
N GLN A 319 17.57 -18.53 -14.80
CA GLN A 319 17.65 -18.05 -16.17
C GLN A 319 16.34 -17.38 -16.59
N PRO A 320 16.42 -16.27 -17.35
CA PRO A 320 15.23 -15.65 -17.90
C PRO A 320 14.64 -16.52 -19.01
N LEU A 321 13.33 -16.60 -19.06
CA LEU A 321 12.58 -17.33 -20.07
C LEU A 321 11.78 -16.37 -20.93
N LEU A 322 11.64 -16.67 -22.23
CA LEU A 322 10.74 -15.90 -23.10
C LEU A 322 9.29 -16.11 -22.67
N ARG A 323 8.53 -15.03 -22.57
CA ARG A 323 7.09 -15.12 -22.32
C ARG A 323 6.37 -15.33 -23.65
N GLU A 324 5.80 -16.51 -23.85
CA GLU A 324 5.09 -16.85 -25.07
C GLU A 324 3.84 -15.97 -25.25
N GLU A 325 3.58 -15.48 -26.48
CA GLU A 325 2.30 -14.86 -26.83
C GLU A 325 1.19 -15.89 -26.73
N GLY A 326 0.19 -15.65 -25.86
CA GLY A 326 -0.92 -16.57 -25.67
C GLY A 326 -1.65 -16.87 -26.98
N ARG A 327 -2.04 -18.14 -27.17
CA ARG A 327 -2.72 -18.73 -28.35
C ARG A 327 -3.98 -18.01 -28.89
N ARG A 328 -4.46 -16.94 -28.24
CA ARG A 328 -5.71 -16.22 -28.66
C ARG A 328 -5.69 -15.61 -30.05
N LYS A 329 -4.52 -15.26 -30.60
CA LYS A 329 -4.46 -14.70 -31.98
C LYS A 329 -4.67 -15.72 -33.09
N LYS A 330 -4.52 -17.03 -32.83
CA LYS A 330 -4.77 -18.07 -33.86
C LYS A 330 -6.23 -18.49 -34.02
N GLU A 331 -7.08 -18.25 -33.01
CA GLU A 331 -8.51 -18.58 -33.11
C GLU A 331 -9.35 -17.42 -33.64
N GLU A 332 -8.96 -16.16 -33.38
CA GLU A 332 -9.63 -15.00 -33.99
C GLU A 332 -9.43 -14.94 -35.51
N GLY A 333 -8.22 -15.25 -35.99
CA GLY A 333 -7.95 -15.32 -37.44
C GLY A 333 -8.69 -16.46 -38.18
N ARG A 334 -9.17 -17.49 -37.47
CA ARG A 334 -9.99 -18.57 -38.08
C ARG A 334 -11.48 -18.29 -38.04
N ARG A 335 -11.96 -17.32 -37.24
CA ARG A 335 -13.38 -16.92 -37.19
C ARG A 335 -13.73 -15.80 -38.15
N GLU A 336 -12.76 -15.04 -38.65
CA GLU A 336 -13.00 -13.99 -39.65
C GLU A 336 -13.06 -14.48 -41.09
N GLU A 337 -12.53 -15.67 -41.41
CA GLU A 337 -12.65 -16.25 -42.78
C GLU A 337 -13.99 -16.94 -43.09
N GLY A 338 -14.94 -16.93 -42.16
CA GLY A 338 -16.19 -17.70 -42.26
C GLY A 338 -17.52 -16.93 -42.23
N ARG A 339 -17.54 -15.61 -42.44
CA ARG A 339 -18.81 -14.87 -42.52
C ARG A 339 -18.85 -13.91 -43.70
N HIS A 340 -19.44 -14.42 -44.79
CA HIS A 340 -20.05 -13.60 -45.84
C HIS A 340 -21.47 -13.25 -45.43
N ASP A 341 -21.78 -11.97 -45.59
CA ASP A 341 -23.03 -11.25 -45.78
C ASP A 341 -24.37 -11.85 -45.30
N THR A 342 -25.06 -11.10 -44.42
CA THR A 342 -26.43 -10.65 -44.69
C THR A 342 -26.78 -9.48 -43.78
N ASP A 343 -27.15 -8.35 -44.37
CA ASP A 343 -27.81 -7.19 -43.77
C ASP A 343 -29.08 -7.58 -43.01
N PHE A 344 -29.34 -6.97 -41.88
CA PHE A 344 -30.65 -6.36 -41.55
C PHE A 344 -30.56 -5.42 -40.35
N ASP A 345 -31.03 -4.24 -40.58
CA ASP A 345 -31.33 -3.10 -39.73
C ASP A 345 -32.37 -3.44 -38.65
N THR A 346 -32.16 -3.02 -37.39
CA THR A 346 -33.24 -2.47 -36.54
C THR A 346 -32.69 -1.96 -35.20
N ASP A 347 -32.89 -0.68 -35.04
CA ASP A 347 -32.86 0.14 -33.84
C ASP A 347 -33.82 -0.39 -32.74
N THR A 348 -33.38 -0.47 -31.48
CA THR A 348 -34.12 -0.07 -30.24
C THR A 348 -33.42 -0.48 -28.96
N ARG A 349 -33.09 0.55 -28.17
CA ARG A 349 -33.05 0.65 -26.70
C ARG A 349 -32.96 -0.64 -25.88
N ILE A 350 -31.95 -0.70 -24.99
CA ILE A 350 -32.13 -0.93 -23.54
C ILE A 350 -30.90 -0.38 -22.80
N LYS A 351 -31.14 0.57 -21.89
CA LYS A 351 -30.25 0.99 -20.80
C LYS A 351 -30.30 -0.07 -19.70
N ASP A 352 -29.27 -0.01 -18.85
CA ASP A 352 -29.13 -0.62 -17.53
C ASP A 352 -28.65 -2.07 -17.48
N ARG A 353 -27.33 -2.19 -17.28
CA ARG A 353 -26.66 -3.14 -16.39
C ARG A 353 -25.16 -3.18 -16.66
N GLU A 354 -24.44 -2.22 -16.09
CA GLU A 354 -22.99 -2.33 -15.90
C GLU A 354 -22.67 -1.87 -14.46
N GLU A 355 -22.84 -2.77 -13.52
CA GLU A 355 -22.14 -2.75 -12.23
C GLU A 355 -21.79 -4.20 -11.89
N GLY A 356 -20.50 -4.50 -11.87
CA GLY A 356 -19.98 -5.75 -11.34
C GLY A 356 -19.18 -6.60 -12.32
N ARG A 357 -18.01 -6.13 -12.74
CA ARG A 357 -16.86 -6.97 -13.15
C ARG A 357 -15.67 -6.10 -13.56
N SER A 358 -14.91 -5.61 -12.59
CA SER A 358 -13.57 -5.08 -12.86
C SER A 358 -12.65 -5.10 -11.62
N GLU A 359 -12.54 -6.23 -10.93
CA GLU A 359 -11.64 -6.34 -9.76
C GLU A 359 -10.52 -7.37 -9.90
N ASN A 360 -10.30 -8.00 -11.05
CA ASN A 360 -9.37 -9.13 -11.12
C ASN A 360 -8.27 -9.04 -12.19
N LEU A 361 -7.91 -7.85 -12.68
CA LEU A 361 -6.81 -7.70 -13.65
C LEU A 361 -5.66 -6.80 -13.20
N GLU A 362 -5.70 -6.24 -11.98
CA GLU A 362 -4.66 -5.34 -11.46
C GLU A 362 -3.54 -6.02 -10.64
N GLU A 363 -3.64 -7.30 -10.33
CA GLU A 363 -2.67 -7.97 -9.43
C GLU A 363 -1.33 -8.39 -10.06
N LEU A 364 -1.07 -8.11 -11.35
CA LEU A 364 0.20 -8.47 -12.01
C LEU A 364 1.20 -7.31 -12.14
N ASN A 365 0.88 -6.11 -11.68
CA ASN A 365 1.79 -4.96 -11.70
C ASN A 365 2.58 -4.86 -10.40
N SER A 366 3.70 -5.54 -10.35
CA SER A 366 4.63 -5.59 -9.20
C SER A 366 5.52 -4.36 -9.03
N SER A 367 5.26 -3.28 -9.76
CA SER A 367 5.97 -2.00 -9.62
C SER A 367 5.33 -1.03 -8.61
N GLU A 368 4.22 -1.42 -8.02
CA GLU A 368 3.41 -0.58 -7.11
C GLU A 368 3.76 -0.75 -5.63
N ILE A 369 4.94 -1.29 -5.29
CA ILE A 369 5.24 -1.65 -3.89
C ILE A 369 5.61 -0.44 -3.03
N VAL A 370 6.29 0.54 -3.58
CA VAL A 370 6.52 1.83 -2.89
C VAL A 370 5.36 2.78 -3.16
N PRO A 371 4.81 2.86 -4.39
CA PRO A 371 3.59 3.59 -4.64
C PRO A 371 2.39 3.09 -3.85
N ASP A 372 2.15 1.78 -3.63
CA ASP A 372 0.91 1.32 -2.99
C ASP A 372 0.84 1.53 -1.48
N ILE A 373 1.95 1.48 -0.77
CA ILE A 373 1.99 1.95 0.64
C ILE A 373 1.98 3.48 0.66
N VAL A 374 2.67 4.09 -0.25
CA VAL A 374 2.70 5.52 -0.51
C VAL A 374 1.41 5.91 -1.22
N ASP A 375 0.88 5.25 -2.26
CA ASP A 375 -0.41 5.51 -2.88
C ASP A 375 -1.63 5.12 -2.03
N ASN A 376 -1.56 4.14 -1.14
CA ASN A 376 -2.57 3.97 -0.09
C ASN A 376 -2.52 5.07 0.99
N ILE A 377 -1.37 5.73 1.15
CA ILE A 377 -1.20 6.94 1.94
C ILE A 377 -1.37 8.17 1.03
N LEU A 378 -0.97 8.15 -0.25
CA LEU A 378 -0.88 9.26 -1.20
C LEU A 378 -2.07 9.45 -2.15
N ASN A 379 -2.74 8.41 -2.62
CA ASN A 379 -4.07 8.58 -3.25
C ASN A 379 -5.06 9.19 -2.27
N ASP A 380 -4.67 9.21 -1.05
CA ASP A 380 -5.26 9.98 -0.01
C ASP A 380 -4.79 11.45 0.02
N ILE A 381 -3.78 11.96 -0.62
CA ILE A 381 -3.23 13.32 -0.46
C ILE A 381 -3.58 14.30 -1.60
N ALA A 382 -4.10 13.90 -2.74
CA ALA A 382 -4.31 14.80 -3.87
C ALA A 382 -5.62 15.60 -3.82
N VAL A 383 -5.46 16.91 -3.89
CA VAL A 383 -6.35 18.01 -4.31
C VAL A 383 -7.29 18.61 -3.25
N GLU A 384 -6.83 19.65 -2.59
CA GLU A 384 -7.64 20.83 -2.26
C GLU A 384 -7.23 21.99 -3.16
N GLU A 385 -8.21 22.55 -3.91
CA GLU A 385 -8.02 23.78 -4.66
C GLU A 385 -7.93 24.96 -3.67
N VAL A 386 -6.71 25.45 -3.45
CA VAL A 386 -6.51 26.77 -2.84
C VAL A 386 -6.68 27.80 -3.95
N LYS A 387 -7.77 28.57 -3.88
CA LYS A 387 -7.96 29.76 -4.72
C LYS A 387 -6.92 30.82 -4.36
N ILE A 388 -5.82 30.85 -5.07
CA ILE A 388 -4.86 31.97 -5.06
C ILE A 388 -5.29 32.95 -6.15
N ARG A 389 -5.45 34.21 -5.76
CA ARG A 389 -5.80 35.33 -6.64
C ARG A 389 -4.73 35.52 -7.71
N GLU A 390 -5.19 35.58 -8.96
CA GLU A 390 -4.39 35.79 -10.16
C GLU A 390 -3.63 37.12 -10.10
N ASN A 391 -2.29 37.03 -10.24
CA ASN A 391 -1.49 38.07 -10.87
C ASN A 391 -1.00 37.49 -12.22
N LYS A 392 -1.52 38.04 -13.31
CA LYS A 392 -1.14 37.67 -14.67
C LYS A 392 0.29 38.09 -14.97
N PRO A 393 1.20 37.19 -15.33
CA PRO A 393 2.42 37.57 -16.04
C PRO A 393 2.14 37.76 -17.53
N ALA A 394 2.88 38.69 -18.15
CA ALA A 394 2.77 39.03 -19.55
C ALA A 394 3.15 37.85 -20.46
N ALA A 395 2.44 37.71 -21.58
CA ALA A 395 2.61 36.62 -22.54
C ALA A 395 4.04 36.61 -23.14
N PRO A 396 4.72 35.44 -23.18
CA PRO A 396 6.01 35.35 -23.87
C PRO A 396 5.87 35.41 -25.40
N ALA A 397 6.86 35.98 -26.05
CA ALA A 397 6.95 36.17 -27.51
C ALA A 397 6.90 34.80 -28.24
N LYS A 398 6.20 34.76 -29.37
CA LYS A 398 6.05 33.57 -30.21
C LYS A 398 7.42 33.11 -30.75
N PRO A 399 7.81 31.83 -30.54
CA PRO A 399 9.01 31.31 -31.20
C PRO A 399 8.77 31.11 -32.71
N ALA A 400 9.86 31.23 -33.49
CA ALA A 400 9.89 31.09 -34.95
C ALA A 400 9.38 29.70 -35.40
N PRO A 401 8.82 29.57 -36.62
CA PRO A 401 8.23 28.33 -37.09
C PRO A 401 9.31 27.27 -37.35
N ILE A 402 9.26 26.20 -36.52
CA ILE A 402 10.07 25.00 -36.73
C ILE A 402 9.43 24.18 -37.86
N LEU A 403 10.25 23.83 -38.85
CA LEU A 403 9.89 22.98 -39.98
C LEU A 403 9.23 21.69 -39.49
N ARG A 404 7.97 21.49 -39.89
CA ARG A 404 7.19 20.30 -39.58
C ARG A 404 7.70 19.08 -40.36
N SER A 405 8.55 18.26 -39.79
CA SER A 405 8.65 16.87 -40.21
C SER A 405 7.46 16.07 -39.63
N LYS A 406 6.75 15.35 -40.49
CA LYS A 406 5.64 14.47 -40.05
C LYS A 406 6.19 13.40 -39.11
N PRO A 407 5.60 13.17 -37.92
CA PRO A 407 6.04 12.08 -37.07
C PRO A 407 5.76 10.74 -37.77
N ILE A 408 6.79 9.90 -37.87
CA ILE A 408 6.70 8.53 -38.37
C ILE A 408 5.91 7.73 -37.29
N PRO A 409 4.86 6.98 -37.65
CA PRO A 409 4.16 6.13 -36.68
C PRO A 409 5.08 4.97 -36.28
N TYR A 410 5.54 4.96 -35.03
CA TYR A 410 6.32 3.86 -34.46
C TYR A 410 5.42 2.63 -34.29
N SER A 411 5.75 1.52 -34.95
CA SER A 411 5.16 0.20 -34.62
C SER A 411 5.78 -0.33 -33.31
N GLN A 412 5.04 -1.08 -32.52
CA GLN A 412 5.50 -1.59 -31.20
C GLN A 412 6.81 -2.39 -31.26
N SER A 413 7.16 -3.01 -32.41
CA SER A 413 8.41 -3.74 -32.61
C SER A 413 9.66 -2.88 -32.76
N VAL A 414 9.51 -1.58 -32.98
CA VAL A 414 10.62 -0.62 -33.19
C VAL A 414 11.09 -0.02 -31.86
N PHE A 415 10.29 -0.09 -30.80
CA PHE A 415 10.57 0.60 -29.54
C PHE A 415 11.79 0.10 -28.76
N LEU A 416 12.20 -1.15 -28.96
CA LEU A 416 13.41 -1.72 -28.33
C LEU A 416 14.63 -1.68 -29.26
N SER A 417 14.50 -1.14 -30.49
CA SER A 417 15.65 -0.90 -31.35
C SER A 417 16.55 0.19 -30.74
N VAL A 418 17.86 0.01 -30.89
CA VAL A 418 18.84 0.99 -30.43
C VAL A 418 18.69 2.28 -31.29
N ALA A 419 18.26 3.38 -30.65
CA ALA A 419 18.23 4.69 -31.26
C ALA A 419 19.59 5.37 -31.12
N PRO A 420 19.99 6.29 -32.05
CA PRO A 420 21.24 7.03 -31.91
C PRO A 420 21.36 7.81 -30.60
N ILE A 421 20.24 8.41 -30.16
CA ILE A 421 20.09 9.07 -28.86
C ILE A 421 18.93 8.45 -28.14
N GLU A 422 19.14 8.13 -26.88
CA GLU A 422 18.14 7.55 -25.98
C GLU A 422 18.07 8.38 -24.69
N LEU A 423 16.85 8.59 -24.17
CA LEU A 423 16.62 9.32 -22.92
C LEU A 423 16.05 8.35 -21.88
N TYR A 424 16.59 8.37 -20.66
CA TYR A 424 16.11 7.56 -19.53
C TYR A 424 15.66 8.51 -18.44
N PHE A 425 14.40 8.42 -18.05
CA PHE A 425 13.71 9.38 -17.24
C PHE A 425 13.17 8.77 -15.95
N ASP A 426 13.40 9.45 -14.84
CA ASP A 426 12.91 9.09 -13.51
C ASP A 426 12.56 10.33 -12.70
N ILE A 427 11.63 10.22 -11.73
CA ILE A 427 11.09 11.32 -10.94
C ILE A 427 11.16 11.00 -9.45
N GLU A 428 11.58 12.03 -8.64
CA GLU A 428 11.42 12.00 -7.20
C GLU A 428 10.36 13.01 -6.75
N ALA A 429 9.55 12.62 -5.77
CA ALA A 429 8.44 13.41 -5.30
C ALA A 429 8.33 13.49 -3.77
N GLU A 430 7.72 14.59 -3.27
CA GLU A 430 7.19 14.67 -1.92
C GLU A 430 5.66 14.66 -1.99
N PRO A 431 5.08 13.50 -1.73
CA PRO A 431 3.66 13.28 -1.98
C PRO A 431 2.71 14.03 -1.05
N GLU A 432 3.15 14.36 0.18
CA GLU A 432 2.34 15.14 1.10
C GLU A 432 2.17 16.58 0.62
N MET A 433 3.19 17.11 -0.06
CA MET A 433 3.18 18.42 -0.68
C MET A 433 2.59 18.40 -2.10
N ASN A 434 2.28 17.20 -2.64
CA ASN A 434 1.92 17.00 -4.05
C ASN A 434 2.94 17.65 -5.00
N LEU A 435 4.23 17.49 -4.69
CA LEU A 435 5.37 18.12 -5.32
C LEU A 435 6.27 17.07 -5.96
N ASP A 436 6.51 17.19 -7.28
CA ASP A 436 7.53 16.40 -8.00
C ASP A 436 8.80 17.26 -8.08
N TYR A 437 9.69 17.09 -7.11
CA TYR A 437 10.81 18.03 -6.89
C TYR A 437 12.06 17.74 -7.70
N LEU A 438 12.18 16.55 -8.32
CA LEU A 438 13.33 16.20 -9.14
C LEU A 438 12.90 15.43 -10.39
N HIS A 439 13.27 15.96 -11.54
CA HIS A 439 13.15 15.27 -12.83
C HIS A 439 14.54 14.92 -13.35
N GLY A 440 14.93 13.65 -13.28
CA GLY A 440 16.22 13.17 -13.76
C GLY A 440 16.14 12.60 -15.16
N VAL A 441 17.08 12.98 -16.01
CA VAL A 441 17.18 12.47 -17.38
C VAL A 441 18.62 12.09 -17.71
N LEU A 442 18.86 10.81 -17.95
CA LEU A 442 20.13 10.35 -18.52
C LEU A 442 20.01 10.35 -20.04
N VAL A 443 20.81 11.17 -20.71
CA VAL A 443 20.99 11.23 -22.18
C VAL A 443 22.10 10.27 -22.57
N VAL A 444 21.80 9.25 -23.37
CA VAL A 444 22.75 8.28 -23.88
C VAL A 444 22.91 8.50 -25.40
N ASP A 445 24.09 8.93 -25.84
CA ASP A 445 24.48 9.01 -27.22
C ASP A 445 25.19 7.70 -27.62
N ARG A 446 24.50 6.85 -28.33
CA ARG A 446 25.01 5.53 -28.76
C ARG A 446 26.10 5.63 -29.84
N TYR A 447 26.07 6.69 -30.63
CA TYR A 447 27.05 6.90 -31.68
C TYR A 447 28.39 7.37 -31.12
N ASN A 448 28.37 8.41 -30.27
CA ASN A 448 29.57 8.95 -29.64
C ASN A 448 29.99 8.20 -28.39
N LYS A 449 29.20 7.24 -27.90
CA LYS A 449 29.41 6.49 -26.66
C LYS A 449 29.57 7.41 -25.45
N THR A 450 28.73 8.42 -25.35
CA THR A 450 28.73 9.38 -24.24
C THR A 450 27.42 9.34 -23.49
N GLU A 451 27.51 9.60 -22.21
CA GLU A 451 26.36 9.64 -21.29
C GLU A 451 26.42 10.97 -20.54
N LYS A 452 25.26 11.60 -20.37
CA LYS A 452 25.13 12.83 -19.60
C LYS A 452 23.84 12.82 -18.81
N PHE A 453 23.95 12.93 -17.50
CA PHE A 453 22.81 13.09 -16.61
C PHE A 453 22.44 14.57 -16.46
N HIS A 454 21.14 14.85 -16.48
CA HIS A 454 20.53 16.14 -16.20
C HIS A 454 19.52 15.97 -15.06
N GLY A 455 19.76 16.59 -13.92
CA GLY A 455 18.85 16.64 -12.77
C GLY A 455 18.23 18.03 -12.68
N PHE A 456 16.92 18.12 -12.91
CA PHE A 456 16.14 19.34 -12.72
C PHE A 456 15.53 19.29 -11.33
N LEU A 457 16.14 20.00 -10.37
CA LEU A 457 15.82 19.95 -8.95
C LEU A 457 15.11 21.22 -8.51
N ALA A 458 13.95 21.09 -7.87
CA ALA A 458 13.25 22.15 -7.15
C ALA A 458 13.68 22.12 -5.67
N GLU A 459 14.34 23.16 -5.21
CA GLU A 459 14.74 23.32 -3.80
C GLU A 459 13.57 23.79 -2.94
N SER A 460 12.50 24.24 -3.58
CA SER A 460 11.22 24.63 -2.95
C SER A 460 10.05 24.32 -3.86
N ALA A 461 8.84 24.21 -3.29
CA ALA A 461 7.63 23.96 -4.07
C ALA A 461 7.34 25.03 -5.13
N ALA A 462 7.82 26.26 -4.94
CA ALA A 462 7.65 27.36 -5.90
C ALA A 462 8.44 27.13 -7.22
N GLU A 463 9.42 26.27 -7.20
CA GLU A 463 10.31 26.02 -8.35
C GLU A 463 9.85 24.84 -9.24
N GLU A 464 8.81 24.08 -8.83
CA GLU A 464 8.30 22.94 -9.61
C GLU A 464 7.95 23.33 -11.06
N GLY A 465 7.32 24.49 -11.27
CA GLY A 465 7.00 24.97 -12.61
C GLY A 465 8.24 25.28 -13.44
N ALA A 466 9.29 25.83 -12.84
CA ALA A 466 10.53 26.14 -13.53
C ALA A 466 11.30 24.89 -13.96
N ILE A 467 11.39 23.87 -13.09
CA ILE A 467 12.05 22.61 -13.46
C ILE A 467 11.23 21.83 -14.50
N TRP A 468 9.89 21.95 -14.48
CA TRP A 468 9.03 21.40 -15.52
C TRP A 468 9.32 22.01 -16.90
N GLU A 469 9.49 23.33 -16.99
CA GLU A 469 9.85 24.01 -18.23
C GLU A 469 11.24 23.58 -18.74
N GLN A 470 12.25 23.56 -17.88
CA GLN A 470 13.62 23.12 -18.22
C GLN A 470 13.62 21.64 -18.70
N PHE A 471 12.85 20.78 -18.05
CA PHE A 471 12.69 19.41 -18.50
C PHE A 471 12.08 19.34 -19.91
N LEU A 472 11.04 20.11 -20.20
CA LEU A 472 10.45 20.15 -21.54
C LEU A 472 11.42 20.71 -22.60
N GLU A 473 12.23 21.69 -22.24
CA GLU A 473 13.29 22.21 -23.15
C GLU A 473 14.27 21.10 -23.53
N LEU A 474 14.75 20.31 -22.57
CA LEU A 474 15.60 19.15 -22.84
C LEU A 474 14.91 18.14 -23.75
N MET A 475 13.61 17.83 -23.49
CA MET A 475 12.86 16.91 -24.34
C MET A 475 12.75 17.38 -25.79
N TRP A 476 12.69 18.70 -26.02
CA TRP A 476 12.67 19.31 -27.35
C TRP A 476 14.05 19.47 -27.97
N ALA A 477 15.14 19.48 -27.19
CA ALA A 477 16.49 19.40 -27.73
C ALA A 477 16.74 18.05 -28.45
N TYR A 478 16.01 17.00 -28.07
CA TYR A 478 16.07 15.66 -28.70
C TYR A 478 14.68 15.20 -29.20
N PRO A 479 14.12 15.84 -30.24
CA PRO A 479 12.69 15.73 -30.57
C PRO A 479 12.24 14.34 -31.07
N ILE A 480 13.17 13.48 -31.49
CA ILE A 480 12.89 12.13 -32.02
C ILE A 480 13.38 11.00 -31.10
N ALA A 481 14.15 11.33 -30.05
CA ALA A 481 14.68 10.33 -29.15
C ALA A 481 13.55 9.63 -28.34
N PRO A 482 13.55 8.32 -28.19
CA PRO A 482 12.66 7.62 -27.26
C PRO A 482 12.98 8.02 -25.83
N ILE A 483 11.95 8.02 -24.97
CA ILE A 483 12.05 8.34 -23.55
C ILE A 483 11.67 7.08 -22.78
N PHE A 484 12.66 6.39 -22.26
CA PHE A 484 12.50 5.18 -21.48
C PHE A 484 12.27 5.53 -20.01
N HIS A 485 11.29 4.93 -19.39
CA HIS A 485 10.97 5.07 -17.98
C HIS A 485 10.58 3.71 -17.39
N PHE A 486 10.46 3.63 -16.07
CA PHE A 486 10.11 2.38 -15.41
C PHE A 486 8.79 2.54 -14.64
N CYS A 487 7.71 1.90 -15.15
CA CYS A 487 6.32 2.00 -14.70
C CYS A 487 5.56 3.21 -15.22
N ASP A 488 4.35 3.42 -14.67
CA ASP A 488 3.42 4.43 -15.19
C ASP A 488 3.40 5.74 -14.40
N TYR A 489 4.18 5.83 -13.32
CA TYR A 489 4.25 7.03 -12.48
C TYR A 489 4.67 8.26 -13.27
N GLU A 490 5.73 8.17 -14.06
CA GLU A 490 6.25 9.26 -14.89
C GLU A 490 5.19 9.74 -15.90
N VAL A 491 4.43 8.82 -16.49
CA VAL A 491 3.34 9.17 -17.42
C VAL A 491 2.19 9.89 -16.72
N LYS A 492 1.83 9.45 -15.52
CA LYS A 492 0.77 10.08 -14.70
C LYS A 492 1.18 11.49 -14.28
N THR A 493 2.38 11.60 -13.71
CA THR A 493 3.00 12.88 -13.30
C THR A 493 3.15 13.84 -14.46
N PHE A 494 3.71 13.38 -15.60
CA PHE A 494 3.85 14.20 -16.79
C PHE A 494 2.52 14.82 -17.25
N LYS A 495 1.43 14.03 -17.23
CA LYS A 495 0.08 14.53 -17.57
C LYS A 495 -0.45 15.50 -16.50
N ARG A 496 -0.16 15.25 -15.21
CA ARG A 496 -0.54 16.10 -14.09
C ARG A 496 0.12 17.48 -14.22
N LEU A 497 1.44 17.52 -14.40
CA LEU A 497 2.20 18.75 -14.53
C LEU A 497 1.81 19.55 -15.77
N ALA A 498 1.62 18.88 -16.92
CA ALA A 498 1.14 19.53 -18.13
C ALA A 498 -0.22 20.22 -17.94
N LYS A 499 -1.12 19.61 -17.13
CA LYS A 499 -2.41 20.22 -16.76
C LYS A 499 -2.22 21.33 -15.73
N LEU A 500 -1.44 21.11 -14.68
CA LEU A 500 -1.22 22.04 -13.57
C LEU A 500 -0.62 23.37 -14.07
N TYR A 501 0.39 23.29 -14.94
CA TYR A 501 1.09 24.46 -15.50
C TYR A 501 0.51 24.93 -16.83
N HIS A 502 -0.71 24.50 -17.18
CA HIS A 502 -1.42 24.92 -18.40
C HIS A 502 -0.58 24.82 -19.67
N THR A 503 0.32 23.81 -19.74
CA THR A 503 1.24 23.63 -20.87
C THR A 503 0.44 23.39 -22.16
N PRO A 504 0.69 24.14 -23.26
CA PRO A 504 -0.01 23.95 -24.51
C PRO A 504 0.13 22.53 -25.06
N ALA A 505 -0.97 21.96 -25.55
CA ALA A 505 -1.03 20.57 -26.01
C ALA A 505 0.02 20.21 -27.08
N TYR A 506 0.40 21.15 -27.92
CA TYR A 506 1.42 20.95 -28.95
C TYR A 506 2.84 20.82 -28.40
N LEU A 507 3.10 21.27 -27.16
CA LEU A 507 4.40 21.13 -26.50
C LEU A 507 4.55 19.78 -25.77
N TRP A 508 3.51 19.26 -25.13
CA TRP A 508 3.66 18.05 -24.30
C TRP A 508 3.15 16.75 -24.96
N LYS A 509 2.09 16.82 -25.80
CA LYS A 509 1.56 15.59 -26.43
C LYS A 509 2.56 14.87 -27.35
N PRO A 510 3.37 15.56 -28.17
CA PRO A 510 4.41 14.89 -28.97
C PRO A 510 5.49 14.25 -28.11
N VAL A 511 5.85 14.87 -26.98
CA VAL A 511 6.82 14.32 -26.01
C VAL A 511 6.25 13.04 -25.41
N LEU A 512 5.02 13.05 -24.90
CA LEU A 512 4.38 11.88 -24.30
C LEU A 512 4.30 10.66 -25.24
N LYS A 513 4.15 10.87 -26.54
CA LYS A 513 4.13 9.78 -27.53
C LYS A 513 5.45 9.01 -27.65
N ARG A 514 6.54 9.55 -27.13
CA ARG A 514 7.87 8.93 -27.15
C ARG A 514 8.18 8.13 -25.90
N PHE A 515 7.30 8.17 -24.89
CA PHE A 515 7.46 7.43 -23.65
C PHE A 515 7.33 5.92 -23.89
N VAL A 516 8.27 5.17 -23.35
CA VAL A 516 8.35 3.71 -23.44
C VAL A 516 8.56 3.14 -22.05
N ASP A 517 7.55 2.46 -21.55
CA ASP A 517 7.57 1.81 -20.23
C ASP A 517 8.35 0.49 -20.29
N ILE A 518 9.55 0.47 -19.71
CA ILE A 518 10.44 -0.69 -19.69
C ILE A 518 9.90 -1.80 -18.76
N HIS A 519 9.28 -1.46 -17.65
CA HIS A 519 8.63 -2.45 -16.79
C HIS A 519 7.57 -3.24 -17.56
N LYS A 520 6.70 -2.55 -18.28
CA LYS A 520 5.69 -3.19 -19.13
C LYS A 520 6.32 -4.07 -20.21
N GLN A 521 7.41 -3.62 -20.82
CA GLN A 521 8.11 -4.42 -21.85
C GLN A 521 8.71 -5.70 -21.23
N VAL A 522 9.39 -5.60 -20.08
CA VAL A 522 9.95 -6.77 -19.37
C VAL A 522 8.83 -7.75 -19.00
N THR A 523 7.79 -7.27 -18.32
CA THR A 523 6.71 -8.14 -17.83
C THR A 523 5.89 -8.78 -18.95
N GLN A 524 5.85 -8.19 -20.14
CA GLN A 524 5.16 -8.76 -21.30
C GLN A 524 6.00 -9.75 -22.10
N GLN A 525 7.33 -9.64 -22.06
CA GLN A 525 8.22 -10.39 -22.96
C GLN A 525 9.14 -11.39 -22.25
N ALA A 526 9.43 -11.19 -20.96
CA ALA A 526 10.34 -12.05 -20.22
C ALA A 526 9.74 -12.53 -18.88
N ILE A 527 10.16 -13.72 -18.47
CA ILE A 527 9.98 -14.26 -17.12
C ILE A 527 11.36 -14.33 -16.50
N MET A 528 11.59 -13.58 -15.44
CA MET A 528 12.90 -13.43 -14.82
C MET A 528 12.99 -14.17 -13.47
N PRO A 529 14.16 -14.71 -13.12
CA PRO A 529 14.37 -15.40 -11.84
C PRO A 529 14.59 -14.39 -10.71
N VAL A 530 13.60 -13.54 -10.49
CA VAL A 530 13.61 -12.48 -9.45
C VAL A 530 12.38 -12.62 -8.56
N GLU A 531 12.47 -12.15 -7.34
CA GLU A 531 11.35 -12.15 -6.42
C GLU A 531 10.32 -11.05 -6.74
N SER A 532 10.74 -10.00 -7.45
CA SER A 532 9.90 -8.87 -7.82
C SER A 532 10.33 -8.28 -9.16
N TYR A 533 9.33 -7.82 -9.94
CA TYR A 533 9.59 -7.08 -11.18
C TYR A 533 9.81 -5.57 -10.95
N ALA A 534 10.04 -5.13 -9.72
CA ALA A 534 10.51 -3.77 -9.45
C ALA A 534 11.91 -3.54 -10.04
N LEU A 535 12.29 -2.29 -10.31
CA LEU A 535 13.56 -1.94 -10.96
C LEU A 535 14.78 -2.53 -10.23
N LYS A 536 14.84 -2.38 -8.90
CA LYS A 536 15.98 -2.84 -8.10
C LYS A 536 16.24 -4.35 -8.17
N PRO A 537 15.29 -5.24 -7.93
CA PRO A 537 15.51 -6.68 -8.07
C PRO A 537 15.96 -7.10 -9.47
N ILE A 538 15.38 -6.51 -10.53
CA ILE A 538 15.77 -6.80 -11.90
C ILE A 538 17.21 -6.33 -12.18
N ALA A 539 17.51 -5.07 -11.89
CA ALA A 539 18.82 -4.47 -12.16
C ALA A 539 19.93 -5.16 -11.35
N ARG A 540 19.69 -5.51 -10.07
CA ARG A 540 20.63 -6.26 -9.25
C ARG A 540 20.91 -7.66 -9.82
N TRP A 541 19.88 -8.36 -10.28
CA TRP A 541 20.06 -9.64 -10.94
C TRP A 541 20.94 -9.51 -12.21
N LEU A 542 20.88 -8.34 -12.88
CA LEU A 542 21.73 -8.00 -14.03
C LEU A 542 23.15 -7.52 -13.63
N GLY A 543 23.46 -7.44 -12.33
CA GLY A 543 24.75 -6.99 -11.81
C GLY A 543 24.90 -5.48 -11.66
N PHE A 544 23.79 -4.72 -11.64
CA PHE A 544 23.81 -3.28 -11.36
C PHE A 544 23.54 -3.02 -9.88
N ASP A 545 24.41 -2.24 -9.24
CA ASP A 545 24.25 -1.80 -7.87
C ASP A 545 24.19 -0.27 -7.78
N TRP A 546 23.33 0.22 -6.88
CA TRP A 546 23.22 1.64 -6.54
C TRP A 546 24.45 2.08 -5.73
N ARG A 547 24.94 3.30 -5.98
CA ARG A 547 26.05 3.92 -5.23
C ARG A 547 25.75 4.00 -3.73
N ASP A 548 24.49 4.22 -3.36
CA ASP A 548 24.01 4.10 -2.00
C ASP A 548 23.06 2.90 -1.86
N ALA A 549 23.53 1.84 -1.22
CA ALA A 549 22.78 0.61 -1.04
C ALA A 549 21.49 0.77 -0.21
N LYS A 550 21.43 1.81 0.65
CA LYS A 550 20.26 2.09 1.51
C LYS A 550 19.24 2.99 0.83
N ALA A 551 19.63 3.74 -0.22
CA ALA A 551 18.71 4.62 -0.93
C ALA A 551 17.56 3.86 -1.56
N ASN A 552 16.36 4.40 -1.45
CA ASN A 552 15.13 3.95 -2.11
C ASN A 552 14.14 5.12 -2.14
N GLY A 553 13.06 5.04 -2.93
CA GLY A 553 12.09 6.13 -3.05
C GLY A 553 11.50 6.59 -1.71
N ALA A 554 11.21 5.65 -0.78
CA ALA A 554 10.74 6.01 0.57
C ALA A 554 11.80 6.77 1.38
N GLN A 555 13.09 6.44 1.19
CA GLN A 555 14.20 7.17 1.81
C GLN A 555 14.36 8.57 1.20
N CYS A 556 14.15 8.73 -0.10
CA CYS A 556 14.17 10.05 -0.75
C CYS A 556 13.10 10.99 -0.20
N VAL A 557 11.91 10.48 0.09
CA VAL A 557 10.85 11.26 0.79
C VAL A 557 11.31 11.73 2.16
N CYS A 558 11.98 10.86 2.95
CA CYS A 558 12.54 11.25 4.26
C CYS A 558 13.65 12.29 4.10
N TRP A 559 14.56 12.07 3.16
CA TRP A 559 15.67 12.97 2.88
C TRP A 559 15.20 14.35 2.43
N TYR A 560 14.18 14.43 1.57
CA TYR A 560 13.65 15.73 1.15
C TYR A 560 12.98 16.48 2.31
N ASP A 561 12.23 15.78 3.18
CA ASP A 561 11.67 16.33 4.43
C ASP A 561 12.77 16.84 5.38
N ASP A 562 13.87 16.11 5.51
CA ASP A 562 15.02 16.51 6.32
C ASP A 562 15.78 17.69 5.68
N TRP A 563 15.91 17.72 4.36
CA TRP A 563 16.44 18.88 3.64
C TRP A 563 15.63 20.16 3.93
N LEU A 564 14.32 20.09 3.82
CA LEU A 564 13.46 21.25 4.08
C LEU A 564 13.60 21.79 5.52
N LYS A 565 13.97 20.94 6.48
CA LYS A 565 14.18 21.32 7.89
C LYS A 565 15.58 21.83 8.18
N THR A 566 16.60 21.24 7.57
CA THR A 566 18.01 21.46 7.92
C THR A 566 18.75 22.38 6.95
N GLY A 567 18.34 22.41 5.67
CA GLY A 567 19.06 23.09 4.61
C GLY A 567 20.41 22.42 4.23
N ASP A 568 20.62 21.15 4.64
CA ASP A 568 21.86 20.41 4.33
C ASP A 568 21.88 19.92 2.89
N ARG A 569 22.65 20.58 2.03
CA ARG A 569 22.76 20.26 0.60
C ARG A 569 23.28 18.85 0.31
N SER A 570 24.04 18.26 1.21
CA SER A 570 24.54 16.89 1.01
C SER A 570 23.40 15.87 0.88
N ILE A 571 22.25 16.16 1.50
CA ILE A 571 21.02 15.35 1.40
C ILE A 571 20.46 15.43 -0.01
N LEU A 572 20.33 16.63 -0.59
CA LEU A 572 19.87 16.79 -2.00
C LEU A 572 20.80 16.10 -2.99
N GLU A 573 22.11 16.19 -2.76
CA GLU A 573 23.09 15.49 -3.60
C GLU A 573 22.93 13.97 -3.54
N ALA A 574 22.56 13.41 -2.38
CA ALA A 574 22.26 11.99 -2.23
C ALA A 574 21.01 11.60 -3.03
N ILE A 575 19.96 12.43 -2.98
CA ILE A 575 18.75 12.21 -3.76
C ILE A 575 19.04 12.26 -5.27
N VAL A 576 19.78 13.27 -5.73
CA VAL A 576 20.16 13.40 -7.15
C VAL A 576 20.98 12.19 -7.63
N ARG A 577 21.93 11.71 -6.80
CA ARG A 577 22.70 10.48 -7.12
C ARG A 577 21.81 9.25 -7.23
N TYR A 578 20.83 9.13 -6.32
CA TYR A 578 19.89 8.01 -6.34
C TYR A 578 19.03 8.02 -7.61
N ASN A 579 18.45 9.16 -7.98
CA ASN A 579 17.67 9.34 -9.19
C ASN A 579 18.50 9.09 -10.47
N GLU A 580 19.78 9.53 -10.49
CA GLU A 580 20.70 9.17 -11.58
C GLU A 580 20.90 7.65 -11.68
N ASP A 581 21.02 6.96 -10.53
CA ASP A 581 21.18 5.50 -10.50
C ASP A 581 19.92 4.79 -11.01
N ASP A 582 18.72 5.29 -10.74
CA ASP A 582 17.46 4.74 -11.26
C ASP A 582 17.35 4.91 -12.78
N CYS A 583 17.76 6.07 -13.32
CA CYS A 583 17.89 6.26 -14.77
C CYS A 583 18.88 5.26 -15.41
N ARG A 584 20.05 5.05 -14.77
CA ARG A 584 21.07 4.10 -15.24
C ARG A 584 20.61 2.65 -15.13
N ALA A 585 19.92 2.28 -14.06
CA ALA A 585 19.32 0.97 -13.89
C ALA A 585 18.31 0.68 -15.00
N THR A 586 17.44 1.65 -15.33
CA THR A 586 16.47 1.55 -16.43
C THR A 586 17.17 1.34 -17.77
N TYR A 587 18.31 2.02 -18.00
CA TYR A 587 19.16 1.81 -19.17
C TYR A 587 19.71 0.38 -19.24
N VAL A 588 20.28 -0.14 -18.14
CA VAL A 588 20.80 -1.52 -18.07
C VAL A 588 19.70 -2.54 -18.36
N VAL A 589 18.53 -2.37 -17.76
CA VAL A 589 17.39 -3.28 -17.97
C VAL A 589 16.91 -3.25 -19.42
N LYS A 590 16.80 -2.06 -20.03
CA LYS A 590 16.41 -1.90 -21.45
C LYS A 590 17.40 -2.58 -22.38
N ASP A 591 18.69 -2.38 -22.17
CA ASP A 591 19.73 -2.99 -23.02
C ASP A 591 19.75 -4.52 -22.89
N TRP A 592 19.64 -5.02 -21.66
CA TRP A 592 19.51 -6.45 -21.44
C TRP A 592 18.29 -7.03 -22.18
N LEU A 593 17.12 -6.40 -22.04
CA LEU A 593 15.89 -6.88 -22.68
C LEU A 593 16.03 -6.88 -24.20
N THR A 594 16.63 -5.85 -24.78
CA THR A 594 16.90 -5.75 -26.21
C THR A 594 17.76 -6.93 -26.69
N ASN A 595 18.88 -7.20 -26.00
CA ASN A 595 19.79 -8.29 -26.34
C ASN A 595 19.14 -9.67 -26.12
N PHE A 596 18.38 -9.84 -25.03
CA PHE A 596 17.63 -11.07 -24.74
C PHE A 596 16.68 -11.43 -25.89
N LEU A 597 15.91 -10.45 -26.37
CA LEU A 597 14.94 -10.66 -27.46
C LEU A 597 15.60 -10.89 -28.82
N LEU A 598 16.76 -10.28 -29.08
CA LEU A 598 17.52 -10.52 -30.31
C LEU A 598 18.08 -11.95 -30.35
N ASN A 599 18.61 -12.44 -29.24
CA ASN A 599 19.17 -13.79 -29.13
C ASN A 599 18.09 -14.90 -29.25
N GLN A 600 16.84 -14.60 -28.92
CA GLN A 600 15.73 -15.56 -29.07
C GLN A 600 15.22 -15.67 -30.53
N LYS A 601 15.61 -14.75 -31.40
CA LYS A 601 15.22 -14.75 -32.83
C LYS A 601 16.24 -15.48 -33.72
N GLN A 602 17.42 -15.81 -33.20
CA GLN A 602 18.44 -16.63 -33.85
C GLN A 602 18.23 -18.10 -33.53
#